data_4f5f943dee0eeb49f671dac3d5803f63
#
_entry.id   4f5f943dee0eeb49f671dac3d5803f63
#
_cell.length_a   1.000
_cell.length_b   1.000
_cell.length_c   1.000
_cell.angle_alpha   90.00
_cell.angle_beta   90.00
_cell.angle_gamma   90.00
#
_symmetry.space_group_name_H-M   'P 1'
#
loop_
_entity.id
_entity.type
_entity.pdbx_description
1 polymer ?
#
loop_
_entity_poly.entity_id
_entity_poly.type
_entity_poly.pdbx_seq_one_letter_code
_entity_poly.pdbx_strand_id
1 'polypeptide(L)'
;MDVFWNTIAAYNAATWPVQLLLVAVAAVLTLLLYLRPTRAVRVAMKVFMAALNFWIAGVYYFIYCAPREHYDILALFWAVMGCIWIYDLAAGHDSLGRTGRHPRFALVLFCMPLVYPLFSLALGRTFPMMTSPVMPCSVAVFTVALMLAFSELSLIHISEPTRR
;
A
#
# COMPACT_ATOMS: atom_id res chain seq x y z
N MET A 1 11.56 17.15 16.58
CA MET A 1 10.46 16.16 16.67
C MET A 1 9.12 16.78 16.27
N ASP A 2 8.93 18.06 16.46
CA ASP A 2 7.67 18.78 16.19
C ASP A 2 7.32 18.87 14.70
N VAL A 3 8.30 19.06 13.80
CA VAL A 3 8.08 19.14 12.35
C VAL A 3 7.43 17.87 11.81
N PHE A 4 7.84 16.70 12.29
CA PHE A 4 7.27 15.41 11.84
C PHE A 4 5.78 15.31 12.20
N TRP A 5 5.42 15.60 13.45
CA TRP A 5 4.03 15.48 13.91
C TRP A 5 3.13 16.59 13.36
N ASN A 6 3.68 17.78 13.13
CA ASN A 6 2.95 18.87 12.47
C ASN A 6 2.64 18.52 11.01
N THR A 7 3.58 17.90 10.29
CA THR A 7 3.36 17.39 8.94
C THR A 7 2.23 16.35 8.91
N ILE A 8 2.26 15.38 9.84
CA ILE A 8 1.21 14.36 9.96
C ILE A 8 -0.14 15.00 10.27
N ALA A 9 -0.17 15.97 11.21
CA ALA A 9 -1.40 16.65 11.59
C ALA A 9 -2.01 17.42 10.41
N ALA A 10 -1.20 18.16 9.66
CA ALA A 10 -1.66 18.90 8.48
C ALA A 10 -2.20 17.94 7.41
N TYR A 11 -1.46 16.86 7.12
CA TYR A 11 -1.90 15.84 6.16
C TYR A 11 -3.22 15.20 6.59
N ASN A 12 -3.33 14.74 7.84
CA ASN A 12 -4.54 14.09 8.34
C ASN A 12 -5.73 15.03 8.35
N ALA A 13 -5.57 16.27 8.86
CA ALA A 13 -6.65 17.24 8.93
C ALA A 13 -7.23 17.58 7.55
N ALA A 14 -6.37 17.69 6.53
CA ALA A 14 -6.79 18.05 5.18
C ALA A 14 -7.32 16.88 4.36
N THR A 15 -6.85 15.66 4.61
CA THR A 15 -7.10 14.52 3.70
C THR A 15 -7.91 13.37 4.32
N TRP A 16 -8.36 13.46 5.58
CA TRP A 16 -9.05 12.38 6.28
C TRP A 16 -10.26 11.79 5.53
N PRO A 17 -11.11 12.56 4.79
CA PRO A 17 -12.24 11.96 4.10
C PRO A 17 -11.77 11.06 2.94
N VAL A 18 -10.71 11.52 2.22
CA VAL A 18 -10.11 10.76 1.12
C VAL A 18 -9.40 9.53 1.66
N GLN A 19 -8.73 9.63 2.80
CA GLN A 19 -8.09 8.49 3.45
C GLN A 19 -9.11 7.41 3.82
N LEU A 20 -10.28 7.78 4.36
CA LEU A 20 -11.35 6.83 4.64
C LEU A 20 -11.85 6.12 3.38
N LEU A 21 -12.04 6.88 2.29
CA LEU A 21 -12.41 6.31 1.00
C LEU A 21 -11.36 5.32 0.49
N LEU A 22 -10.07 5.69 0.55
CA LEU A 22 -8.98 4.81 0.12
C LEU A 22 -8.92 3.53 0.95
N VAL A 23 -9.11 3.60 2.26
CA VAL A 23 -9.18 2.43 3.15
C VAL A 23 -10.38 1.55 2.81
N ALA A 24 -11.54 2.14 2.57
CA ALA A 24 -12.75 1.40 2.18
C ALA A 24 -12.55 0.67 0.85
N VAL A 25 -12.00 1.34 -0.16
CA VAL A 25 -11.67 0.74 -1.46
C VAL A 25 -10.64 -0.39 -1.30
N ALA A 26 -9.58 -0.18 -0.51
CA ALA A 26 -8.58 -1.21 -0.22
C ALA A 26 -9.22 -2.45 0.41
N ALA A 27 -10.09 -2.27 1.41
CA ALA A 27 -10.79 -3.37 2.08
C ALA A 27 -11.72 -4.14 1.13
N VAL A 28 -12.52 -3.42 0.33
CA VAL A 28 -13.43 -4.04 -0.66
C VAL A 28 -12.64 -4.80 -1.72
N LEU A 29 -11.59 -4.22 -2.30
CA LEU A 29 -10.79 -4.90 -3.33
C LEU A 29 -10.05 -6.11 -2.75
N THR A 30 -9.51 -6.02 -1.54
CA THR A 30 -8.88 -7.15 -0.86
C THR A 30 -9.88 -8.27 -0.61
N LEU A 31 -11.06 -7.95 -0.10
CA LEU A 31 -12.13 -8.92 0.10
C LEU A 31 -12.56 -9.59 -1.21
N LEU A 32 -12.73 -8.82 -2.28
CA LEU A 32 -13.07 -9.35 -3.60
C LEU A 32 -11.98 -10.26 -4.17
N LEU A 33 -10.69 -9.95 -3.94
CA LEU A 33 -9.58 -10.83 -4.32
C LEU A 33 -9.63 -12.19 -3.58
N TYR A 34 -10.05 -12.20 -2.29
CA TYR A 34 -10.23 -13.43 -1.54
C TYR A 34 -11.46 -14.23 -1.98
N LEU A 35 -12.58 -13.56 -2.22
CA LEU A 35 -13.87 -14.22 -2.52
C LEU A 35 -14.04 -14.58 -3.99
N ARG A 36 -13.64 -13.67 -4.90
CA ARG A 36 -13.84 -13.78 -6.35
C ARG A 36 -12.67 -13.16 -7.12
N PRO A 37 -11.53 -13.84 -7.25
CA PRO A 37 -10.33 -13.33 -7.93
C PRO A 37 -10.51 -13.29 -9.46
N THR A 38 -11.45 -12.50 -9.95
CA THR A 38 -11.66 -12.30 -11.38
C THR A 38 -10.56 -11.41 -11.98
N ARG A 39 -10.37 -11.49 -13.31
CA ARG A 39 -9.43 -10.61 -14.01
C ARG A 39 -9.72 -9.13 -13.73
N ALA A 40 -10.99 -8.74 -13.73
CA ALA A 40 -11.41 -7.36 -13.45
C ALA A 40 -10.99 -6.90 -12.04
N VAL A 41 -11.15 -7.74 -11.02
CA VAL A 41 -10.74 -7.43 -9.64
C VAL A 41 -9.22 -7.30 -9.52
N ARG A 42 -8.45 -8.19 -10.19
CA ARG A 42 -6.97 -8.09 -10.21
C ARG A 42 -6.50 -6.80 -10.87
N VAL A 43 -7.08 -6.44 -12.02
CA VAL A 43 -6.81 -5.18 -12.72
C VAL A 43 -7.16 -3.98 -11.84
N ALA A 44 -8.35 -3.98 -11.23
CA ALA A 44 -8.79 -2.92 -10.33
C ALA A 44 -7.83 -2.74 -9.14
N MET A 45 -7.35 -3.83 -8.54
CA MET A 45 -6.36 -3.77 -7.46
C MET A 45 -5.03 -3.16 -7.94
N LYS A 46 -4.51 -3.54 -9.12
CA LYS A 46 -3.27 -2.97 -9.66
C LYS A 46 -3.41 -1.47 -9.93
N VAL A 47 -4.52 -1.05 -10.53
CA VAL A 47 -4.83 0.38 -10.75
C VAL A 47 -4.91 1.13 -9.43
N PHE A 48 -5.58 0.55 -8.44
CA PHE A 48 -5.66 1.12 -7.09
C PHE A 48 -4.29 1.26 -6.44
N MET A 49 -3.44 0.23 -6.55
CA MET A 49 -2.07 0.28 -5.99
C MET A 49 -1.22 1.34 -6.68
N ALA A 50 -1.30 1.49 -8.01
CA ALA A 50 -0.63 2.57 -8.73
C ALA A 50 -1.11 3.94 -8.25
N ALA A 51 -2.43 4.16 -8.17
CA ALA A 51 -3.03 5.40 -7.69
C ALA A 51 -2.61 5.73 -6.24
N LEU A 52 -2.60 4.71 -5.36
CA LEU A 52 -2.19 4.86 -3.96
C LEU A 52 -0.72 5.27 -3.82
N ASN A 53 0.18 4.66 -4.62
CA ASN A 53 1.60 5.03 -4.63
C ASN A 53 1.80 6.46 -5.15
N PHE A 54 1.11 6.87 -6.20
CA PHE A 54 1.15 8.26 -6.68
C PHE A 54 0.53 9.25 -5.70
N TRP A 55 -0.51 8.85 -4.97
CA TRP A 55 -1.06 9.65 -3.87
C TRP A 55 -0.01 9.92 -2.80
N ILE A 56 0.73 8.89 -2.36
CA ILE A 56 1.80 9.05 -1.38
C ILE A 56 2.92 9.94 -1.95
N ALA A 57 3.35 9.73 -3.19
CA ALA A 57 4.38 10.54 -3.82
C ALA A 57 3.96 12.01 -3.92
N GLY A 58 2.80 12.29 -4.49
CA GLY A 58 2.33 13.64 -4.78
C GLY A 58 1.78 14.34 -3.53
N VAL A 59 0.79 13.75 -2.87
CA VAL A 59 0.12 14.42 -1.77
C VAL A 59 0.96 14.39 -0.49
N TYR A 60 1.36 13.20 -0.02
CA TYR A 60 2.08 13.12 1.24
C TYR A 60 3.47 13.77 1.16
N TYR A 61 4.28 13.44 0.15
CA TYR A 61 5.66 13.93 0.06
C TYR A 61 5.75 15.33 -0.55
N PHE A 62 5.23 15.58 -1.75
CA PHE A 62 5.40 16.89 -2.40
C PHE A 62 4.59 18.02 -1.73
N ILE A 63 3.38 17.75 -1.22
CA ILE A 63 2.57 18.82 -0.63
C ILE A 63 2.89 19.01 0.85
N TYR A 64 2.89 17.91 1.65
CA TYR A 64 3.00 18.03 3.10
C TYR A 64 4.41 17.85 3.65
N CYS A 65 5.28 17.07 3.00
CA CYS A 65 6.65 16.85 3.46
C CYS A 65 7.66 17.81 2.83
N ALA A 66 7.28 18.73 1.97
CA ALA A 66 8.18 19.70 1.34
C ALA A 66 9.13 20.45 2.30
N PRO A 67 8.77 20.74 3.59
CA PRO A 67 9.68 21.35 4.54
C PRO A 67 10.76 20.40 5.10
N ARG A 68 10.73 19.12 4.75
CA ARG A 68 11.67 18.09 5.26
C ARG A 68 12.77 17.82 4.24
N GLU A 69 13.98 17.55 4.76
CA GLU A 69 15.09 17.12 3.91
C GLU A 69 14.77 15.77 3.21
N HIS A 70 15.25 15.62 1.97
CA HIS A 70 15.12 14.41 1.15
C HIS A 70 13.69 13.96 0.83
N TYR A 71 12.69 14.84 0.92
CA TYR A 71 11.30 14.51 0.55
C TYR A 71 11.16 14.14 -0.93
N ASP A 72 11.96 14.76 -1.78
CA ASP A 72 12.01 14.55 -3.24
C ASP A 72 12.46 13.13 -3.59
N ILE A 73 13.52 12.62 -2.94
CA ILE A 73 14.01 11.24 -3.14
C ILE A 73 12.93 10.23 -2.73
N LEU A 74 12.27 10.47 -1.60
CA LEU A 74 11.20 9.59 -1.12
C LEU A 74 9.96 9.68 -2.02
N ALA A 75 9.61 10.86 -2.51
CA ALA A 75 8.55 11.05 -3.48
C ALA A 75 8.86 10.30 -4.79
N LEU A 76 10.09 10.41 -5.30
CA LEU A 76 10.54 9.70 -6.49
C LEU A 76 10.45 8.17 -6.29
N PHE A 77 10.88 7.65 -5.15
CA PHE A 77 10.75 6.22 -4.82
C PHE A 77 9.29 5.73 -4.95
N TRP A 78 8.34 6.46 -4.35
CA TRP A 78 6.93 6.09 -4.41
C TRP A 78 6.33 6.26 -5.80
N ALA A 79 6.77 7.27 -6.57
CA ALA A 79 6.37 7.43 -7.96
C ALA A 79 6.86 6.25 -8.83
N VAL A 80 8.11 5.80 -8.64
CA VAL A 80 8.65 4.61 -9.32
C VAL A 80 7.84 3.36 -8.97
N MET A 81 7.48 3.18 -7.70
CA MET A 81 6.61 2.06 -7.29
C MET A 81 5.24 2.12 -7.99
N GLY A 82 4.66 3.32 -8.15
CA GLY A 82 3.45 3.51 -8.94
C GLY A 82 3.62 3.12 -10.41
N CYS A 83 4.74 3.51 -11.02
CA CYS A 83 5.08 3.13 -12.40
C CYS A 83 5.27 1.62 -12.56
N ILE A 84 5.85 0.92 -11.57
CA ILE A 84 6.00 -0.55 -11.58
C ILE A 84 4.62 -1.22 -11.64
N TRP A 85 3.64 -0.74 -10.87
CA TRP A 85 2.27 -1.27 -10.93
C TRP A 85 1.60 -1.04 -12.28
N ILE A 86 1.83 0.12 -12.92
CA ILE A 86 1.33 0.40 -14.28
C ILE A 86 2.02 -0.51 -15.29
N TYR A 87 3.33 -0.71 -15.18
CA TYR A 87 4.07 -1.62 -16.04
C TYR A 87 3.57 -3.06 -15.92
N ASP A 88 3.38 -3.56 -14.70
CA ASP A 88 2.83 -4.90 -14.44
C ASP A 88 1.42 -5.07 -15.03
N LEU A 89 0.60 -4.00 -14.97
CA LEU A 89 -0.71 -3.98 -15.62
C LEU A 89 -0.60 -4.02 -17.15
N ALA A 90 0.27 -3.20 -17.75
CA ALA A 90 0.46 -3.11 -19.20
C ALA A 90 1.08 -4.38 -19.78
N ALA A 91 2.02 -5.00 -19.07
CA ALA A 91 2.65 -6.27 -19.45
C ALA A 91 1.69 -7.47 -19.35
N GLY A 92 0.50 -7.29 -18.77
CA GLY A 92 -0.52 -8.33 -18.66
C GLY A 92 -0.13 -9.49 -17.73
N HIS A 93 0.84 -9.31 -16.85
CA HIS A 93 1.24 -10.35 -15.91
C HIS A 93 0.11 -10.69 -14.94
N ASP A 94 -0.14 -11.97 -14.71
CA ASP A 94 -1.10 -12.46 -13.72
C ASP A 94 -0.46 -12.50 -12.31
N SER A 95 0.11 -11.37 -11.88
CA SER A 95 0.89 -11.26 -10.66
C SER A 95 0.08 -11.43 -9.36
N LEU A 96 -1.26 -11.37 -9.42
CA LEU A 96 -2.16 -11.50 -8.27
C LEU A 96 -2.99 -12.79 -8.35
N GLY A 97 -2.33 -13.94 -8.53
CA GLY A 97 -2.94 -15.27 -8.50
C GLY A 97 -3.26 -15.72 -7.06
N ARG A 98 -4.13 -16.74 -6.89
CA ARG A 98 -4.63 -17.21 -5.58
C ARG A 98 -3.66 -18.10 -4.78
N THR A 99 -2.37 -18.15 -5.05
CA THR A 99 -1.42 -19.12 -4.51
C THR A 99 -0.45 -18.56 -3.47
N GLY A 100 -0.88 -17.57 -2.69
CA GLY A 100 -0.06 -17.04 -1.60
C GLY A 100 0.37 -18.13 -0.60
N ARG A 101 1.70 -18.28 -0.43
CA ARG A 101 2.32 -19.31 0.42
C ARG A 101 2.01 -19.15 1.91
N HIS A 102 1.65 -17.94 2.34
CA HIS A 102 1.46 -17.61 3.75
C HIS A 102 0.18 -16.77 4.01
N PRO A 103 -1.04 -17.31 3.76
CA PRO A 103 -2.26 -16.53 3.84
C PRO A 103 -2.57 -16.02 5.26
N ARG A 104 -2.18 -16.76 6.31
CA ARG A 104 -2.40 -16.34 7.72
C ARG A 104 -1.51 -15.16 8.10
N PHE A 105 -0.24 -15.17 7.67
CA PHE A 105 0.69 -14.08 7.91
C PHE A 105 0.30 -12.83 7.12
N ALA A 106 -0.12 -12.99 5.87
CA ALA A 106 -0.64 -11.90 5.05
C ALA A 106 -1.87 -11.23 5.70
N LEU A 107 -2.78 -12.02 6.29
CA LEU A 107 -3.94 -11.49 6.99
C LEU A 107 -3.54 -10.60 8.18
N VAL A 108 -2.55 -11.02 8.96
CA VAL A 108 -2.01 -10.19 10.07
C VAL A 108 -1.46 -8.87 9.51
N LEU A 109 -0.70 -8.91 8.41
CA LEU A 109 -0.16 -7.70 7.79
C LEU A 109 -1.25 -6.80 7.21
N PHE A 110 -2.35 -7.33 6.67
CA PHE A 110 -3.49 -6.52 6.23
C PHE A 110 -4.18 -5.77 7.37
N CYS A 111 -4.16 -6.33 8.58
CA CYS A 111 -4.71 -5.66 9.76
C CYS A 111 -3.78 -4.57 10.32
N MET A 112 -2.46 -4.66 10.09
CA MET A 112 -1.47 -3.72 10.64
C MET A 112 -1.74 -2.24 10.32
N PRO A 113 -2.09 -1.83 9.08
CA PRO A 113 -2.43 -0.44 8.78
C PRO A 113 -3.59 0.12 9.63
N LEU A 114 -4.53 -0.73 10.05
CA LEU A 114 -5.65 -0.37 10.92
C LEU A 114 -5.25 -0.33 12.39
N VAL A 115 -4.22 -1.08 12.78
CA VAL A 115 -3.70 -1.12 14.15
C VAL A 115 -2.82 0.09 14.46
N TYR A 116 -2.12 0.67 13.47
CA TYR A 116 -1.26 1.86 13.69
C TYR A 116 -1.97 3.06 14.34
N PRO A 117 -3.18 3.47 13.92
CA PRO A 117 -3.92 4.52 14.62
C PRO A 117 -4.23 4.17 16.07
N LEU A 118 -4.58 2.91 16.36
CA LEU A 118 -4.85 2.44 17.74
C LEU A 118 -3.60 2.50 18.60
N PHE A 119 -2.43 2.15 18.05
CA PHE A 119 -1.15 2.31 18.73
C PHE A 119 -0.84 3.79 19.06
N SER A 120 -1.12 4.68 18.11
CA SER A 120 -0.96 6.14 18.36
C SER A 120 -1.85 6.63 19.48
N LEU A 121 -3.11 6.17 19.54
CA LEU A 121 -4.03 6.46 20.62
C LEU A 121 -3.55 5.92 21.97
N ALA A 122 -3.05 4.70 22.01
CA ALA A 122 -2.51 4.08 23.23
C ALA A 122 -1.27 4.83 23.76
N LEU A 123 -0.51 5.51 22.89
CA LEU A 123 0.61 6.37 23.24
C LEU A 123 0.17 7.80 23.62
N GLY A 124 -1.14 8.03 23.82
CA GLY A 124 -1.69 9.33 24.22
C GLY A 124 -1.76 10.37 23.10
N ARG A 125 -1.62 9.94 21.83
CA ARG A 125 -1.77 10.85 20.69
C ARG A 125 -3.20 10.84 20.18
N THR A 126 -3.71 12.03 19.89
CA THR A 126 -5.08 12.21 19.39
C THR A 126 -5.08 12.76 17.97
N PHE A 127 -6.19 12.60 17.26
CA PHE A 127 -6.39 13.24 15.97
C PHE A 127 -6.20 14.77 16.09
N PRO A 128 -5.50 15.43 15.16
CA PRO A 128 -4.90 14.90 13.93
C PRO A 128 -3.44 14.41 14.04
N MET A 129 -2.79 14.52 15.22
CA MET A 129 -1.37 14.15 15.46
C MET A 129 -1.19 12.65 15.69
N MET A 130 -1.83 11.81 14.91
CA MET A 130 -1.74 10.35 15.01
C MET A 130 -1.39 9.72 13.67
N THR A 131 -0.82 8.51 13.69
CA THR A 131 -0.58 7.76 12.45
C THR A 131 -1.91 7.40 11.77
N SER A 132 -1.91 7.36 10.44
CA SER A 132 -3.09 6.98 9.66
C SER A 132 -2.84 5.74 8.81
N PRO A 133 -3.90 5.04 8.38
CA PRO A 133 -3.77 3.87 7.51
C PRO A 133 -3.20 4.20 6.13
N VAL A 134 -3.28 5.45 5.68
CA VAL A 134 -2.81 5.92 4.37
C VAL A 134 -1.54 6.76 4.54
N MET A 135 -0.56 6.18 5.22
CA MET A 135 0.80 6.72 5.34
C MET A 135 1.79 5.80 4.64
N PRO A 136 3.00 6.30 4.28
CA PRO A 136 3.99 5.48 3.58
C PRO A 136 4.27 4.13 4.23
N CYS A 137 4.47 4.07 5.54
CA CYS A 137 4.70 2.81 6.27
C CYS A 137 3.51 1.85 6.18
N SER A 138 2.29 2.35 6.31
CA SER A 138 1.05 1.55 6.21
C SER A 138 0.86 1.00 4.81
N VAL A 139 1.10 1.82 3.77
CA VAL A 139 1.01 1.41 2.37
C VAL A 139 2.09 0.39 2.01
N ALA A 140 3.32 0.54 2.54
CA ALA A 140 4.38 -0.45 2.35
C ALA A 140 3.97 -1.82 2.95
N VAL A 141 3.46 -1.84 4.17
CA VAL A 141 2.99 -3.08 4.83
C VAL A 141 1.82 -3.70 4.06
N PHE A 142 0.88 -2.89 3.57
CA PHE A 142 -0.23 -3.36 2.74
C PHE A 142 0.26 -3.97 1.43
N THR A 143 1.26 -3.35 0.77
CA THR A 143 1.89 -3.88 -0.45
C THR A 143 2.54 -5.24 -0.19
N VAL A 144 3.32 -5.38 0.89
CA VAL A 144 3.93 -6.66 1.28
C VAL A 144 2.86 -7.70 1.58
N ALA A 145 1.79 -7.35 2.30
CA ALA A 145 0.67 -8.24 2.58
C ALA A 145 0.01 -8.75 1.29
N LEU A 146 -0.21 -7.85 0.32
CA LEU A 146 -0.78 -8.17 -0.97
C LEU A 146 0.10 -9.15 -1.76
N MET A 147 1.42 -8.90 -1.80
CA MET A 147 2.37 -9.77 -2.44
C MET A 147 2.42 -11.16 -1.80
N LEU A 148 2.44 -11.25 -0.47
CA LEU A 148 2.45 -12.50 0.27
C LEU A 148 1.16 -13.31 0.13
N ALA A 149 0.02 -12.62 -0.03
CA ALA A 149 -1.29 -13.27 -0.16
C ALA A 149 -1.55 -13.80 -1.57
N PHE A 150 -1.11 -13.06 -2.59
CA PHE A 150 -1.60 -13.26 -3.95
C PHE A 150 -0.52 -13.38 -5.02
N SER A 151 0.77 -13.06 -4.75
CA SER A 151 1.79 -13.26 -5.78
C SER A 151 2.40 -14.65 -5.70
N GLU A 152 2.49 -15.31 -6.83
CA GLU A 152 3.43 -16.40 -7.04
C GLU A 152 4.83 -15.81 -7.19
N LEU A 153 5.54 -15.61 -6.08
CA LEU A 153 6.98 -15.42 -6.14
C LEU A 153 7.61 -16.74 -6.57
N SER A 154 7.50 -17.05 -7.86
CA SER A 154 8.16 -18.18 -8.48
C SER A 154 9.64 -17.90 -8.66
N LEU A 155 10.38 -17.81 -7.56
CA LEU A 155 11.84 -17.91 -7.57
C LEU A 155 12.31 -19.34 -7.89
N ILE A 156 11.37 -20.30 -8.08
CA ILE A 156 11.67 -21.73 -8.25
C ILE A 156 11.72 -22.13 -9.73
N HIS A 157 11.19 -21.35 -10.67
CA HIS A 157 11.23 -21.69 -12.10
C HIS A 157 12.59 -21.48 -12.80
N ILE A 158 13.62 -21.06 -12.08
CA ILE A 158 14.97 -20.96 -12.66
C ILE A 158 15.71 -22.31 -12.66
N SER A 159 15.19 -23.36 -12.05
CA SER A 159 15.93 -24.62 -11.86
C SER A 159 15.25 -25.90 -12.38
N GLU A 160 14.20 -25.83 -13.19
CA GLU A 160 13.77 -27.03 -13.93
C GLU A 160 14.38 -27.03 -15.33
N PRO A 161 15.46 -27.84 -15.57
CA PRO A 161 15.89 -28.12 -16.90
C PRO A 161 14.80 -28.97 -17.58
N THR A 162 14.30 -28.46 -18.71
CA THR A 162 13.44 -29.16 -19.67
C THR A 162 13.82 -30.64 -19.81
N ARG A 163 13.10 -31.54 -19.10
CA ARG A 163 13.13 -32.96 -19.51
C ARG A 163 12.25 -33.10 -20.74
N ARG A 164 12.92 -33.29 -21.87
CA ARG A 164 12.32 -33.85 -23.08
C ARG A 164 12.06 -35.33 -22.88
#